data_1ddda0d3ae18a2dbc490205e1965a46e
#
_entry.id   1ddda0d3ae18a2dbc490205e1965a46e
#
_cell.length_a   1.000
_cell.length_b   1.000
_cell.length_c   1.000
_cell.angle_alpha   90.00
_cell.angle_beta   90.00
_cell.angle_gamma   90.00
#
_symmetry.space_group_name_H-M   'P 1'
#
loop_
_entity.id
_entity.type
_entity.pdbx_description
1 polymer ?
#
loop_
_entity_poly.entity_id
_entity_poly.type
_entity_poly.pdbx_seq_one_letter_code
_entity_poly.pdbx_strand_id
1 'polypeptide(L)'
;LLPRACADQTIVITGIVRKLPEQSFVGNLAVTPDNRYYEETPYHGESFSGTGDLFASVIMGSLVNGLTIEQAMQKAVRFLSPAIEEASRDNVPKNHGICFEKYLHLLSETGQGAPRRIY
;
A
#
# COMPACT_ATOMS: atom_id res chain seq x y z
N LEU A 1 -12.78 -14.89 -11.32
CA LEU A 1 -13.48 -14.89 -10.06
C LEU A 1 -12.70 -14.13 -9.00
N LEU A 2 -13.40 -13.35 -8.23
CA LEU A 2 -12.78 -12.66 -7.11
C LEU A 2 -12.57 -13.67 -5.97
N PRO A 3 -11.48 -13.50 -5.21
CA PRO A 3 -11.24 -14.38 -4.07
C PRO A 3 -12.31 -14.20 -3.00
N ARG A 4 -12.47 -15.22 -2.18
CA ARG A 4 -13.39 -15.19 -1.05
C ARG A 4 -12.61 -15.49 0.21
N ALA A 5 -12.78 -14.62 1.19
CA ALA A 5 -12.16 -14.83 2.48
C ALA A 5 -12.95 -15.83 3.29
N CYS A 6 -12.26 -16.69 4.01
CA CYS A 6 -12.89 -17.56 4.98
C CYS A 6 -13.33 -16.72 6.18
N ALA A 7 -14.14 -17.34 7.07
CA ALA A 7 -14.55 -16.64 8.28
C ALA A 7 -13.32 -16.09 9.01
N ASP A 8 -13.42 -14.84 9.42
CA ASP A 8 -12.38 -14.14 10.19
C ASP A 8 -11.05 -13.96 9.44
N GLN A 9 -11.06 -14.18 8.13
CA GLN A 9 -9.86 -14.04 7.33
C GLN A 9 -9.93 -12.78 6.48
N THR A 10 -8.81 -12.07 6.37
CA THR A 10 -8.64 -10.97 5.44
C THR A 10 -7.56 -11.36 4.45
N ILE A 11 -7.87 -11.23 3.18
CA ILE A 11 -6.93 -11.51 2.10
C ILE A 11 -6.57 -10.19 1.43
N VAL A 12 -5.27 -9.96 1.26
CA VAL A 12 -4.81 -8.76 0.55
C VAL A 12 -4.03 -9.22 -0.68
N ILE A 13 -4.45 -8.75 -1.84
CA ILE A 13 -3.77 -9.01 -3.10
C ILE A 13 -3.12 -7.72 -3.55
N THR A 14 -1.82 -7.77 -3.77
CA THR A 14 -1.06 -6.59 -4.17
C THR A 14 -0.63 -6.70 -5.62
N GLY A 15 -0.26 -5.57 -6.21
CA GLY A 15 0.36 -5.56 -7.51
C GLY A 15 -0.58 -5.85 -8.68
N ILE A 16 -1.85 -5.49 -8.55
CA ILE A 16 -2.81 -5.68 -9.64
C ILE A 16 -2.63 -4.55 -10.65
N VAL A 17 -2.13 -4.89 -11.84
CA VAL A 17 -1.85 -3.89 -12.87
C VAL A 17 -3.04 -3.77 -13.80
N ARG A 18 -3.50 -2.53 -13.98
CA ARG A 18 -4.61 -2.21 -14.88
C ARG A 18 -4.09 -1.25 -15.93
N LYS A 19 -4.08 -1.68 -17.18
CA LYS A 19 -3.51 -0.90 -18.28
C LYS A 19 -4.59 -0.21 -19.07
N LEU A 20 -4.45 1.11 -19.20
CA LEU A 20 -5.31 1.93 -20.04
C LEU A 20 -4.45 2.61 -21.10
N PRO A 21 -5.06 3.09 -22.20
CA PRO A 21 -4.26 3.67 -23.28
C PRO A 21 -3.36 4.83 -22.84
N GLU A 22 -3.84 5.66 -21.93
CA GLU A 22 -3.11 6.86 -21.52
C GLU A 22 -2.32 6.69 -20.24
N GLN A 23 -2.72 5.75 -19.40
CA GLN A 23 -2.12 5.62 -18.08
C GLN A 23 -2.40 4.23 -17.55
N SER A 24 -1.40 3.62 -16.94
CA SER A 24 -1.57 2.36 -16.23
C SER A 24 -1.65 2.62 -14.75
N PHE A 25 -2.29 1.71 -14.03
CA PHE A 25 -2.45 1.79 -12.59
C PHE A 25 -2.05 0.48 -11.94
N VAL A 26 -1.59 0.57 -10.72
CA VAL A 26 -1.33 -0.61 -9.91
C VAL A 26 -2.18 -0.51 -8.66
N GLY A 27 -2.88 -1.58 -8.34
CA GLY A 27 -3.82 -1.57 -7.25
C GLY A 27 -3.61 -2.67 -6.25
N ASN A 28 -4.29 -2.52 -5.14
CA ASN A 28 -4.26 -3.48 -4.05
C ASN A 28 -5.69 -3.72 -3.60
N LEU A 29 -6.04 -4.98 -3.44
CA LEU A 29 -7.39 -5.39 -3.09
C LEU A 29 -7.37 -6.08 -1.74
N ALA A 30 -8.21 -5.62 -0.83
CA ALA A 30 -8.43 -6.31 0.44
C ALA A 30 -9.81 -6.93 0.44
N VAL A 31 -9.88 -8.19 0.81
CA VAL A 31 -11.14 -8.94 0.87
C VAL A 31 -11.34 -9.42 2.29
N THR A 32 -12.44 -9.02 2.90
CA THR A 32 -12.86 -9.53 4.19
C THR A 32 -14.11 -10.38 3.98
N PRO A 33 -14.60 -11.10 5.00
CA PRO A 33 -15.86 -11.85 4.82
C PRO A 33 -17.02 -10.99 4.38
N ASP A 34 -17.04 -9.73 4.77
CA ASP A 34 -18.20 -8.86 4.53
C ASP A 34 -17.97 -7.81 3.45
N ASN A 35 -16.71 -7.54 3.08
CA ASN A 35 -16.42 -6.37 2.28
C ASN A 35 -15.22 -6.58 1.37
N ARG A 36 -15.11 -5.70 0.38
CA ARG A 36 -13.93 -5.59 -0.47
C ARG A 36 -13.52 -4.13 -0.52
N TYR A 37 -12.22 -3.90 -0.53
CA TYR A 37 -11.70 -2.55 -0.59
C TYR A 37 -10.55 -2.52 -1.60
N TYR A 38 -10.62 -1.60 -2.56
CA TYR A 38 -9.63 -1.50 -3.62
C TYR A 38 -9.05 -0.10 -3.65
N GLU A 39 -7.73 -0.04 -3.76
CA GLU A 39 -7.02 1.23 -3.84
C GLU A 39 -5.97 1.12 -4.94
N GLU A 40 -5.84 2.13 -5.79
CA GLU A 40 -4.83 2.07 -6.83
C GLU A 40 -4.14 3.41 -7.01
N THR A 41 -2.92 3.35 -7.56
CA THR A 41 -2.11 4.52 -7.84
C THR A 41 -1.56 4.39 -9.25
N PRO A 42 -1.10 5.51 -9.85
CA PRO A 42 -0.47 5.43 -11.16
C PRO A 42 0.71 4.47 -11.15
N TYR A 43 0.80 3.67 -12.19
CA TYR A 43 1.86 2.69 -12.34
C TYR A 43 2.86 3.20 -13.38
N HIS A 44 4.12 3.26 -13.01
CA HIS A 44 5.17 3.79 -13.87
C HIS A 44 5.97 2.70 -14.57
N GLY A 45 5.44 1.50 -14.57
CA GLY A 45 6.06 0.38 -15.28
C GLY A 45 7.24 -0.23 -14.55
N GLU A 46 7.37 0.03 -13.26
CA GLU A 46 8.53 -0.43 -12.52
C GLU A 46 8.13 -1.10 -11.22
N SER A 47 8.91 -2.10 -10.86
CA SER A 47 8.71 -2.83 -9.62
C SER A 47 10.05 -2.82 -8.88
N PHE A 48 10.06 -2.22 -7.71
CA PHE A 48 11.29 -2.11 -6.93
C PHE A 48 11.35 -3.18 -5.86
N SER A 49 12.55 -3.69 -5.61
CA SER A 49 12.75 -4.74 -4.61
C SER A 49 12.30 -4.30 -3.24
N GLY A 50 11.60 -5.17 -2.55
CA GLY A 50 11.21 -4.94 -1.17
C GLY A 50 9.94 -4.15 -0.96
N THR A 51 9.31 -3.63 -2.03
CA THR A 51 8.10 -2.84 -1.85
C THR A 51 6.95 -3.66 -1.30
N GLY A 52 6.83 -4.91 -1.75
CA GLY A 52 5.79 -5.79 -1.23
C GLY A 52 5.96 -6.08 0.25
N ASP A 53 7.20 -6.28 0.67
CA ASP A 53 7.50 -6.53 2.08
C ASP A 53 7.19 -5.31 2.93
N LEU A 54 7.53 -4.12 2.44
CA LEU A 54 7.21 -2.88 3.15
C LEU A 54 5.71 -2.69 3.24
N PHE A 55 5.00 -2.95 2.15
CA PHE A 55 3.55 -2.84 2.13
C PHE A 55 2.92 -3.75 3.18
N ALA A 56 3.33 -5.01 3.18
CA ALA A 56 2.80 -5.97 4.14
C ALA A 56 3.13 -5.57 5.58
N SER A 57 4.33 -5.06 5.80
CA SER A 57 4.75 -4.63 7.14
C SER A 57 3.91 -3.48 7.66
N VAL A 58 3.63 -2.50 6.80
CA VAL A 58 2.81 -1.36 7.20
C VAL A 58 1.39 -1.83 7.53
N ILE A 59 0.85 -2.72 6.71
CA ILE A 59 -0.49 -3.24 6.96
C ILE A 59 -0.54 -3.98 8.29
N MET A 60 0.43 -4.87 8.52
CA MET A 60 0.44 -5.65 9.75
C MET A 60 0.56 -4.75 10.98
N GLY A 61 1.49 -3.80 10.95
CA GLY A 61 1.66 -2.88 12.06
C GLY A 61 0.42 -2.04 12.32
N SER A 62 -0.24 -1.62 11.25
CA SER A 62 -1.46 -0.82 11.36
C SER A 62 -2.58 -1.63 12.00
N LEU A 63 -2.76 -2.87 11.59
CA LEU A 63 -3.80 -3.72 12.16
C LEU A 63 -3.53 -4.02 13.63
N VAL A 64 -2.28 -4.25 13.98
CA VAL A 64 -1.91 -4.47 15.39
C VAL A 64 -2.23 -3.25 16.24
N ASN A 65 -2.10 -2.06 15.65
CA ASN A 65 -2.41 -0.82 16.35
C ASN A 65 -3.88 -0.43 16.28
N GLY A 66 -4.73 -1.31 15.80
CA GLY A 66 -6.17 -1.11 15.86
C GLY A 66 -6.78 -0.40 14.67
N LEU A 67 -6.03 -0.16 13.61
CA LEU A 67 -6.60 0.43 12.41
C LEU A 67 -7.43 -0.61 11.65
N THR A 68 -8.41 -0.13 10.88
CA THR A 68 -9.15 -1.02 9.99
C THR A 68 -8.27 -1.39 8.80
N ILE A 69 -8.69 -2.42 8.06
CA ILE A 69 -7.94 -2.80 6.87
C ILE A 69 -7.91 -1.67 5.83
N GLU A 70 -8.99 -0.92 5.72
CA GLU A 70 -9.04 0.22 4.80
C GLU A 70 -8.01 1.28 5.20
N GLN A 71 -7.96 1.61 6.48
CA GLN A 71 -7.00 2.58 6.99
C GLN A 71 -5.57 2.08 6.83
N ALA A 72 -5.35 0.80 7.05
CA ALA A 72 -4.03 0.20 6.89
C ALA A 72 -3.58 0.29 5.43
N MET A 73 -4.48 -0.02 4.49
CA MET A 73 -4.17 0.07 3.07
C MET A 73 -3.86 1.49 2.64
N GLN A 74 -4.67 2.45 3.10
CA GLN A 74 -4.43 3.85 2.78
C GLN A 74 -3.09 4.33 3.32
N LYS A 75 -2.77 3.93 4.54
CA LYS A 75 -1.49 4.32 5.13
C LYS A 75 -0.32 3.73 4.35
N ALA A 76 -0.41 2.46 3.96
CA ALA A 76 0.65 1.82 3.19
C ALA A 76 0.86 2.51 1.84
N VAL A 77 -0.22 2.84 1.15
CA VAL A 77 -0.12 3.50 -0.15
C VAL A 77 0.47 4.90 0.01
N ARG A 78 0.02 5.65 1.01
CA ARG A 78 0.53 7.00 1.25
C ARG A 78 2.01 7.00 1.62
N PHE A 79 2.45 5.95 2.30
CA PHE A 79 3.85 5.83 2.67
C PHE A 79 4.72 5.46 1.48
N LEU A 80 4.28 4.50 0.68
CA LEU A 80 5.11 3.96 -0.39
C LEU A 80 5.09 4.80 -1.67
N SER A 81 3.98 5.43 -1.99
CA SER A 81 3.83 6.13 -3.26
C SER A 81 4.90 7.19 -3.51
N PRO A 82 5.18 8.10 -2.58
CA PRO A 82 6.20 9.10 -2.84
C PRO A 82 7.60 8.51 -2.99
N ALA A 83 7.90 7.43 -2.26
CA ALA A 83 9.21 6.80 -2.37
C ALA A 83 9.37 6.11 -3.73
N ILE A 84 8.31 5.47 -4.21
CA ILE A 84 8.34 4.82 -5.53
C ILE A 84 8.44 5.86 -6.63
N GLU A 85 7.68 6.95 -6.53
CA GLU A 85 7.74 8.03 -7.49
C GLU A 85 9.12 8.63 -7.57
N GLU A 86 9.73 8.86 -6.43
CA GLU A 86 11.07 9.41 -6.39
C GLU A 86 12.08 8.48 -7.04
N ALA A 87 12.02 7.19 -6.71
CA ALA A 87 12.93 6.21 -7.29
C ALA A 87 12.76 6.10 -8.80
N SER A 88 11.52 6.17 -9.27
CA SER A 88 11.22 6.11 -10.69
C SER A 88 11.76 7.36 -11.41
N ARG A 89 11.53 8.54 -10.83
CA ARG A 89 11.99 9.80 -11.40
C ARG A 89 13.50 9.87 -11.44
N ASP A 90 14.18 9.34 -10.43
CA ASP A 90 15.63 9.40 -10.32
C ASP A 90 16.32 8.23 -11.00
N ASN A 91 15.57 7.37 -11.68
CA ASN A 91 16.10 6.20 -12.39
C ASN A 91 16.94 5.28 -11.49
N VAL A 92 16.50 5.10 -10.27
CA VAL A 92 17.17 4.21 -9.33
C VAL A 92 17.07 2.78 -9.86
N PRO A 93 18.17 1.99 -9.84
CA PRO A 93 18.08 0.60 -10.24
C PRO A 93 17.05 -0.16 -9.39
N LYS A 94 16.25 -0.99 -10.05
CA LYS A 94 15.12 -1.64 -9.37
C LYS A 94 15.56 -2.58 -8.25
N ASN A 95 16.74 -3.18 -8.39
CA ASN A 95 17.23 -4.09 -7.36
C ASN A 95 17.81 -3.36 -6.13
N HIS A 96 17.92 -2.03 -6.19
CA HIS A 96 18.34 -1.24 -5.03
C HIS A 96 17.19 -0.95 -4.10
N GLY A 97 15.94 -1.17 -4.55
CA GLY A 97 14.78 -0.83 -3.75
C GLY A 97 14.50 0.65 -3.75
N ILE A 98 13.68 1.07 -2.81
CA ILE A 98 13.28 2.47 -2.70
C ILE A 98 13.87 3.08 -1.43
N CYS A 99 14.07 4.40 -1.48
CA CYS A 99 14.58 5.12 -0.33
C CYS A 99 13.39 5.52 0.54
N PHE A 100 12.96 4.60 1.40
CA PHE A 100 11.76 4.80 2.19
C PHE A 100 11.99 5.57 3.49
N GLU A 101 13.25 5.66 3.92
CA GLU A 101 13.57 6.21 5.22
C GLU A 101 13.09 7.64 5.41
N LYS A 102 13.20 8.44 4.38
CA LYS A 102 12.79 9.85 4.51
C LYS A 102 11.27 10.02 4.53
N TYR A 103 10.54 8.95 4.30
CA TYR A 103 9.07 9.00 4.32
C TYR A 103 8.48 8.32 5.55
N LEU A 104 9.34 7.86 6.46
CA LEU A 104 8.87 7.16 7.66
C LEU A 104 7.92 8.01 8.51
N HIS A 105 8.07 9.33 8.46
CA HIS A 105 7.19 10.21 9.22
C HIS A 105 5.73 10.05 8.82
N LEU A 106 5.46 9.62 7.61
CA LEU A 106 4.08 9.43 7.15
C LEU A 106 3.38 8.30 7.90
N LEU A 107 4.14 7.37 8.46
CA LEU A 107 3.56 6.26 9.20
C LEU A 107 3.00 6.68 10.55
N SER A 108 3.51 7.75 11.12
CA SER A 108 3.04 8.23 12.42
C SER A 108 1.90 9.23 12.30
N GLU A 109 1.54 9.65 11.08
CA GLU A 109 0.45 10.59 10.88
C GLU A 109 -0.88 9.84 10.89
N THR A 110 -1.86 10.43 11.53
CA THR A 110 -3.20 9.85 11.56
C THR A 110 -3.97 10.13 10.27
N GLY A 111 -3.56 11.17 9.55
CA GLY A 111 -4.27 11.59 8.36
C GLY A 111 -5.67 12.09 8.67
N GLN A 112 -6.35 12.64 7.71
CA GLN A 112 -7.74 13.04 7.77
C GLN A 112 -8.16 13.77 9.04
N GLY A 113 -7.21 14.30 9.81
CA GLY A 113 -7.52 15.03 11.01
C GLY A 113 -8.03 14.18 12.17
N ALA A 114 -7.95 12.87 12.07
CA ALA A 114 -8.36 12.01 13.18
C ALA A 114 -7.53 12.29 14.41
N PRO A 115 -8.10 12.12 15.58
CA PRO A 115 -7.32 12.32 16.81
C PRO A 115 -6.14 11.38 16.87
N ARG A 116 -5.06 11.87 17.43
CA ARG A 116 -3.87 11.05 17.58
C ARG A 116 -4.15 9.89 18.52
N ARG A 117 -3.86 8.72 18.05
CA ARG A 117 -3.99 7.52 18.85
C ARG A 117 -2.77 7.35 19.73
N ILE A 118 -3.02 6.87 20.93
CA ILE A 118 -1.94 6.50 21.84
C ILE A 118 -1.86 4.98 21.83
N TYR A 119 -0.77 4.49 21.37
CA TYR A 119 -0.58 3.06 21.22
C TYR A 119 0.20 2.48 22.38
#